data_23cc0e9cefdbc6ce1a8bbdf8add678b2
#
_entry.id   23cc0e9cefdbc6ce1a8bbdf8add678b2
#
_cell.length_a   1.000
_cell.length_b   1.000
_cell.length_c   1.000
_cell.angle_alpha   90.00
_cell.angle_beta   90.00
_cell.angle_gamma   90.00
#
_symmetry.space_group_name_H-M   'P 1'
#
loop_
_entity.id
_entity.type
_entity.pdbx_description
1 polymer ?
#
loop_
_entity_poly.entity_id
_entity_poly.type
_entity_poly.pdbx_seq_one_letter_code
_entity_poly.pdbx_strand_id
1 'polypeptide(L)'
;GNPIKNDKGWKIEKWENVLKIVNGKNQKKVENKTGKYDIFGSGGKIGKADDWLVKENSVLIGRKGSINKPLIVKEKIWNVDTVFGLEPDTDIINYHYLYYFCCFYNFEQLNRAVTIPSLTKRDLLKIDIPIPPLELQNKFATRIEAIQKLKFRKLKSLEKTENSKIIQKFLALK
;
A
#
# COMPACT_ATOMS: atom_id res chain seq x y z
N GLY A 1 19.88 -1.47 1.19
CA GLY A 1 19.96 -0.79 2.49
C GLY A 1 18.60 -0.51 3.09
N ASN A 2 18.58 -0.18 4.36
CA ASN A 2 17.36 0.23 5.04
C ASN A 2 17.00 1.67 4.61
N PRO A 3 15.83 1.95 4.00
CA PRO A 3 15.50 3.27 3.51
C PRO A 3 15.36 4.32 4.64
N ILE A 4 15.14 3.87 5.89
CA ILE A 4 15.02 4.77 7.04
C ILE A 4 16.41 5.26 7.52
N LYS A 5 17.45 4.41 7.42
CA LYS A 5 18.81 4.73 7.92
C LYS A 5 19.61 5.62 6.96
N ASN A 6 19.20 5.71 5.72
CA ASN A 6 19.89 6.46 4.65
C ASN A 6 21.41 6.20 4.57
N ASP A 7 21.83 4.93 4.68
CA ASP A 7 23.26 4.52 4.67
C ASP A 7 24.02 4.94 3.39
N LYS A 8 23.30 5.38 2.35
CA LYS A 8 23.83 5.86 1.07
C LYS A 8 23.96 7.38 0.96
N GLY A 9 23.53 8.12 1.99
CA GLY A 9 23.59 9.57 1.99
C GLY A 9 22.75 10.28 0.89
N TRP A 10 21.60 9.67 0.50
CA TRP A 10 20.70 10.30 -0.46
C TRP A 10 20.11 11.60 0.09
N LYS A 11 19.73 12.51 -0.80
CA LYS A 11 19.02 13.74 -0.42
C LYS A 11 17.77 13.39 0.38
N ILE A 12 17.55 14.11 1.48
CA ILE A 12 16.35 13.95 2.30
C ILE A 12 15.34 15.02 1.89
N GLU A 13 14.10 14.60 1.68
CA GLU A 13 12.97 15.50 1.43
C GLU A 13 11.87 15.25 2.46
N LYS A 14 11.02 16.25 2.67
CA LYS A 14 9.79 16.07 3.45
C LYS A 14 8.67 15.51 2.56
N TRP A 15 7.76 14.73 3.13
CA TRP A 15 6.62 14.19 2.41
C TRP A 15 5.80 15.28 1.69
N GLU A 16 5.68 16.48 2.28
CA GLU A 16 4.97 17.59 1.64
C GLU A 16 5.53 18.00 0.29
N ASN A 17 6.82 17.73 0.02
CA ASN A 17 7.51 18.09 -1.22
C ASN A 17 7.46 16.97 -2.28
N VAL A 18 7.07 15.73 -1.90
CA VAL A 18 7.22 14.56 -2.79
C VAL A 18 5.93 13.76 -2.99
N LEU A 19 4.88 14.09 -2.25
CA LEU A 19 3.58 13.42 -2.39
C LEU A 19 2.41 14.30 -1.92
N LYS A 20 1.21 13.94 -2.37
CA LYS A 20 -0.04 14.50 -1.88
C LYS A 20 -0.75 13.50 -0.98
N ILE A 21 -1.24 13.94 0.18
CA ILE A 21 -2.07 13.12 1.08
C ILE A 21 -3.54 13.41 0.80
N VAL A 22 -4.29 12.37 0.44
CA VAL A 22 -5.73 12.40 0.21
C VAL A 22 -6.45 11.87 1.45
N ASN A 23 -7.28 12.70 2.06
CA ASN A 23 -8.16 12.28 3.15
C ASN A 23 -9.25 11.36 2.61
N GLY A 24 -9.51 10.26 3.30
CA GLY A 24 -10.67 9.44 3.02
C GLY A 24 -11.99 10.11 3.44
N LYS A 25 -13.08 9.61 2.86
CA LYS A 25 -14.44 10.10 3.11
C LYS A 25 -15.40 8.92 3.34
N ASN A 26 -16.49 9.20 4.06
CA ASN A 26 -17.55 8.21 4.22
C ASN A 26 -18.10 7.77 2.86
N GLN A 27 -18.22 6.46 2.66
CA GLN A 27 -18.57 5.84 1.37
C GLN A 27 -20.08 5.75 1.10
N LYS A 28 -20.95 5.99 2.07
CA LYS A 28 -22.41 5.73 1.96
C LYS A 28 -23.07 6.32 0.72
N LYS A 29 -22.60 7.47 0.22
CA LYS A 29 -23.17 8.15 -0.96
C LYS A 29 -22.71 7.56 -2.29
N VAL A 30 -21.60 6.83 -2.32
CA VAL A 30 -20.96 6.31 -3.52
C VAL A 30 -20.89 4.79 -3.55
N GLU A 31 -21.24 4.13 -2.44
CA GLU A 31 -21.20 2.67 -2.31
C GLU A 31 -22.21 2.02 -3.21
N ASN A 32 -21.75 1.15 -4.11
CA ASN A 32 -22.54 0.37 -5.04
C ASN A 32 -21.91 -1.00 -5.26
N LYS A 33 -22.64 -2.09 -5.03
CA LYS A 33 -22.13 -3.47 -5.17
C LYS A 33 -21.54 -3.77 -6.55
N THR A 34 -22.06 -3.12 -7.60
CA THR A 34 -21.58 -3.24 -8.99
C THR A 34 -20.70 -2.07 -9.43
N GLY A 35 -20.32 -1.19 -8.50
CA GLY A 35 -19.51 -0.02 -8.76
C GLY A 35 -18.14 -0.37 -9.36
N LYS A 36 -17.60 0.57 -10.13
CA LYS A 36 -16.36 0.40 -10.87
C LYS A 36 -15.12 0.37 -9.95
N TYR A 37 -15.12 1.15 -8.89
CA TYR A 37 -13.94 1.38 -8.05
C TYR A 37 -14.04 0.61 -6.75
N ASP A 38 -12.88 0.13 -6.26
CA ASP A 38 -12.83 -0.56 -4.97
C ASP A 38 -12.83 0.44 -3.82
N ILE A 39 -13.53 0.10 -2.73
CA ILE A 39 -13.51 0.84 -1.47
C ILE A 39 -12.50 0.17 -0.52
N PHE A 40 -11.60 0.97 0.05
CA PHE A 40 -10.60 0.50 1.02
C PHE A 40 -10.80 1.11 2.40
N GLY A 41 -10.79 0.23 3.40
CA GLY A 41 -10.58 0.55 4.80
C GLY A 41 -9.13 0.26 5.22
N SER A 42 -8.76 0.52 6.48
CA SER A 42 -7.41 0.29 7.01
C SER A 42 -6.99 -1.20 7.03
N GLY A 43 -7.95 -2.13 6.94
CA GLY A 43 -7.71 -3.56 6.84
C GLY A 43 -7.68 -4.12 5.42
N GLY A 44 -7.93 -3.30 4.40
CA GLY A 44 -7.99 -3.70 2.99
C GLY A 44 -9.31 -3.34 2.32
N LYS A 45 -9.62 -4.03 1.22
CA LYS A 45 -10.85 -3.83 0.43
C LYS A 45 -12.08 -4.25 1.21
N ILE A 46 -13.11 -3.37 1.19
CA ILE A 46 -14.37 -3.58 1.93
C ILE A 46 -15.62 -3.47 1.06
N GLY A 47 -15.53 -3.01 -0.18
CA GLY A 47 -16.69 -2.85 -1.06
C GLY A 47 -16.33 -2.27 -2.41
N LYS A 48 -17.36 -1.75 -3.10
CA LYS A 48 -17.22 -1.07 -4.37
C LYS A 48 -17.99 0.25 -4.39
N ALA A 49 -17.57 1.17 -5.23
CA ALA A 49 -18.12 2.52 -5.37
C ALA A 49 -18.25 2.94 -6.84
N ASP A 50 -19.12 3.90 -7.10
CA ASP A 50 -19.26 4.52 -8.42
C ASP A 50 -18.28 5.68 -8.64
N ASP A 51 -17.62 6.15 -7.59
CA ASP A 51 -16.67 7.26 -7.62
C ASP A 51 -15.35 6.90 -6.90
N TRP A 52 -14.33 7.73 -7.05
CA TRP A 52 -13.00 7.51 -6.51
C TRP A 52 -12.41 8.79 -5.88
N LEU A 53 -11.43 8.62 -5.00
CA LEU A 53 -10.71 9.72 -4.31
C LEU A 53 -9.20 9.68 -4.55
N VAL A 54 -8.63 8.48 -4.64
CA VAL A 54 -7.19 8.25 -4.76
C VAL A 54 -6.89 7.72 -6.15
N LYS A 55 -5.89 8.31 -6.81
CA LYS A 55 -5.45 7.88 -8.14
C LYS A 55 -4.72 6.54 -8.11
N GLU A 56 -4.59 5.93 -9.27
CA GLU A 56 -3.78 4.72 -9.48
C GLU A 56 -2.32 4.92 -9.05
N ASN A 57 -1.62 3.82 -8.79
CA ASN A 57 -0.21 3.78 -8.40
C ASN A 57 0.07 4.63 -7.15
N SER A 58 -0.75 4.43 -6.14
CA SER A 58 -0.69 5.12 -4.85
C SER A 58 -0.49 4.15 -3.70
N VAL A 59 -0.18 4.68 -2.52
CA VAL A 59 -0.03 3.90 -1.30
C VAL A 59 -1.11 4.32 -0.30
N LEU A 60 -1.70 3.36 0.38
CA LEU A 60 -2.65 3.61 1.47
C LEU A 60 -1.98 3.34 2.80
N ILE A 61 -2.26 4.18 3.79
CA ILE A 61 -1.90 3.94 5.20
C ILE A 61 -3.12 4.19 6.10
N GLY A 62 -3.21 3.44 7.18
CA GLY A 62 -4.27 3.66 8.17
C GLY A 62 -4.13 5.04 8.83
N ARG A 63 -5.22 5.77 8.90
CA ARG A 63 -5.34 6.98 9.73
C ARG A 63 -5.72 6.62 11.15
N LYS A 64 -6.55 5.56 11.32
CA LYS A 64 -6.99 5.00 12.60
C LYS A 64 -6.91 3.49 12.56
N GLY A 65 -6.58 2.87 13.68
CA GLY A 65 -6.50 1.42 13.83
C GLY A 65 -5.20 0.85 13.24
N SER A 66 -5.24 0.17 12.10
CA SER A 66 -4.05 -0.50 11.50
C SER A 66 -3.12 0.50 10.79
N ILE A 67 -2.38 1.33 11.55
CA ILE A 67 -1.54 2.41 11.01
C ILE A 67 -0.22 1.94 10.40
N ASN A 68 0.32 0.79 10.81
CA ASN A 68 1.59 0.22 10.32
C ASN A 68 1.41 -0.87 9.25
N LYS A 69 0.28 -0.86 8.52
CA LYS A 69 0.00 -1.82 7.44
C LYS A 69 -0.28 -1.09 6.13
N PRO A 70 0.76 -0.61 5.43
CA PRO A 70 0.58 0.06 4.15
C PRO A 70 0.06 -0.92 3.09
N LEU A 71 -0.70 -0.39 2.12
CA LEU A 71 -1.22 -1.14 0.99
C LEU A 71 -0.87 -0.41 -0.31
N ILE A 72 -0.56 -1.15 -1.38
CA ILE A 72 -0.44 -0.60 -2.74
C ILE A 72 -1.78 -0.69 -3.44
N VAL A 73 -2.17 0.39 -4.11
CA VAL A 73 -3.29 0.40 -5.07
C VAL A 73 -2.78 0.75 -6.46
N LYS A 74 -3.10 -0.10 -7.45
CA LYS A 74 -2.68 0.05 -8.84
C LYS A 74 -3.74 0.72 -9.71
N GLU A 75 -4.96 0.84 -9.17
CA GLU A 75 -6.11 1.44 -9.83
C GLU A 75 -6.68 2.55 -8.95
N LYS A 76 -7.55 3.38 -9.53
CA LYS A 76 -8.31 4.38 -8.79
C LYS A 76 -9.21 3.72 -7.77
N ILE A 77 -9.25 4.26 -6.55
CA ILE A 77 -10.03 3.70 -5.44
C ILE A 77 -10.73 4.79 -4.62
N TRP A 78 -11.71 4.38 -3.84
CA TRP A 78 -12.26 5.17 -2.75
C TRP A 78 -11.66 4.73 -1.42
N ASN A 79 -11.09 5.65 -0.66
CA ASN A 79 -10.63 5.38 0.70
C ASN A 79 -11.63 5.95 1.71
N VAL A 80 -11.96 5.17 2.75
CA VAL A 80 -12.83 5.64 3.83
C VAL A 80 -12.06 6.55 4.80
N ASP A 81 -12.77 7.24 5.68
CA ASP A 81 -12.24 8.26 6.59
C ASP A 81 -11.17 7.77 7.58
N THR A 82 -11.02 6.45 7.74
CA THR A 82 -9.96 5.81 8.54
C THR A 82 -8.68 5.52 7.77
N VAL A 83 -8.57 5.96 6.51
CA VAL A 83 -7.43 5.70 5.60
C VAL A 83 -6.97 6.97 4.92
N PHE A 84 -5.66 7.18 4.86
CA PHE A 84 -5.02 8.17 4.00
C PHE A 84 -4.56 7.53 2.69
N GLY A 85 -4.80 8.22 1.56
CA GLY A 85 -4.16 7.93 0.29
C GLY A 85 -2.90 8.78 0.12
N LEU A 86 -1.78 8.15 -0.23
CA LEU A 86 -0.51 8.79 -0.52
C LEU A 86 -0.28 8.75 -2.02
N GLU A 87 -0.49 9.87 -2.70
CA GLU A 87 -0.28 10.03 -4.14
C GLU A 87 1.13 10.57 -4.38
N PRO A 88 2.08 9.74 -4.87
CA PRO A 88 3.45 10.20 -5.11
C PRO A 88 3.52 11.21 -6.27
N ASP A 89 4.45 12.16 -6.17
CA ASP A 89 4.96 12.89 -7.33
C ASP A 89 5.88 11.96 -8.12
N THR A 90 5.40 11.48 -9.27
CA THR A 90 6.09 10.45 -10.06
C THR A 90 7.40 10.92 -10.70
N ASP A 91 7.65 12.21 -10.77
CA ASP A 91 8.90 12.78 -11.23
C ASP A 91 10.00 12.72 -10.15
N ILE A 92 9.60 12.49 -8.89
CA ILE A 92 10.50 12.47 -7.74
C ILE A 92 10.56 11.08 -7.09
N ILE A 93 9.40 10.44 -6.91
CA ILE A 93 9.30 9.20 -6.12
C ILE A 93 8.41 8.14 -6.77
N ASN A 94 8.94 6.93 -6.91
CA ASN A 94 8.19 5.77 -7.36
C ASN A 94 7.31 5.21 -6.24
N TYR A 95 6.06 4.85 -6.55
CA TYR A 95 5.10 4.36 -5.56
C TYR A 95 5.51 3.03 -4.89
N HIS A 96 6.28 2.17 -5.57
CA HIS A 96 6.86 0.97 -4.93
C HIS A 96 7.90 1.36 -3.87
N TYR A 97 8.76 2.34 -4.18
CA TYR A 97 9.73 2.83 -3.20
C TYR A 97 9.03 3.45 -1.99
N LEU A 98 8.01 4.30 -2.23
CA LEU A 98 7.18 4.88 -1.17
C LEU A 98 6.52 3.80 -0.30
N TYR A 99 5.95 2.76 -0.92
CA TYR A 99 5.34 1.65 -0.20
C TYR A 99 6.34 0.95 0.72
N TYR A 100 7.53 0.61 0.21
CA TYR A 100 8.55 -0.06 1.03
C TYR A 100 9.12 0.86 2.09
N PHE A 101 9.24 2.17 1.84
CA PHE A 101 9.54 3.13 2.89
C PHE A 101 8.49 3.04 4.01
N CYS A 102 7.20 3.07 3.68
CA CYS A 102 6.12 2.94 4.65
C CYS A 102 6.13 1.60 5.41
N CYS A 103 6.57 0.49 4.78
CA CYS A 103 6.71 -0.80 5.46
C CYS A 103 7.81 -0.79 6.54
N PHE A 104 8.86 0.02 6.38
CA PHE A 104 9.97 0.14 7.33
C PHE A 104 9.78 1.27 8.35
N TYR A 105 8.92 2.24 8.05
CA TYR A 105 8.67 3.38 8.92
C TYR A 105 7.72 2.98 10.07
N ASN A 106 8.11 3.30 11.29
CA ASN A 106 7.25 3.07 12.45
C ASN A 106 6.33 4.28 12.68
N PHE A 107 5.08 4.19 12.22
CA PHE A 107 4.09 5.26 12.39
C PHE A 107 3.62 5.43 13.84
N GLU A 108 3.84 4.45 14.73
CA GLU A 108 3.49 4.57 16.16
C GLU A 108 4.20 5.74 16.84
N GLN A 109 5.38 6.12 16.37
CA GLN A 109 6.09 7.29 16.91
C GLN A 109 5.34 8.62 16.69
N LEU A 110 4.39 8.66 15.75
CA LEU A 110 3.53 9.80 15.48
C LEU A 110 2.17 9.70 16.18
N ASN A 111 1.88 8.54 16.79
CA ASN A 111 0.61 8.31 17.45
C ASN A 111 0.55 9.08 18.79
N ARG A 112 -0.50 9.87 18.96
CA ARG A 112 -0.77 10.62 20.21
C ARG A 112 -1.99 10.09 20.95
N ALA A 113 -2.67 9.09 20.41
CA ALA A 113 -3.88 8.54 20.99
C ALA A 113 -3.55 7.42 21.99
N VAL A 114 -4.30 7.36 23.09
CA VAL A 114 -4.10 6.36 24.16
C VAL A 114 -4.78 5.03 23.82
N THR A 115 -5.97 5.06 23.21
CA THR A 115 -6.83 3.87 23.01
C THR A 115 -6.75 3.31 21.61
N ILE A 116 -6.98 4.13 20.58
CA ILE A 116 -6.94 3.73 19.17
C ILE A 116 -5.87 4.52 18.46
N PRO A 117 -4.83 3.89 17.88
CA PRO A 117 -3.80 4.60 17.12
C PRO A 117 -4.41 5.56 16.09
N SER A 118 -3.94 6.78 16.06
CA SER A 118 -4.45 7.84 15.17
C SER A 118 -3.33 8.74 14.67
N LEU A 119 -3.29 8.93 13.34
CA LEU A 119 -2.34 9.79 12.64
C LEU A 119 -3.01 11.08 12.16
N THR A 120 -2.24 12.15 12.04
CA THR A 120 -2.70 13.40 11.45
C THR A 120 -1.95 13.68 10.15
N LYS A 121 -2.65 14.24 9.17
CA LYS A 121 -2.03 14.68 7.90
C LYS A 121 -0.87 15.65 8.14
N ARG A 122 -1.01 16.57 9.10
CA ARG A 122 0.01 17.56 9.45
C ARG A 122 1.33 16.91 9.90
N ASP A 123 1.24 15.87 10.73
CA ASP A 123 2.44 15.18 11.23
C ASP A 123 3.06 14.30 10.13
N LEU A 124 2.24 13.66 9.30
CA LEU A 124 2.70 12.87 8.15
C LEU A 124 3.47 13.73 7.12
N LEU A 125 3.00 14.95 6.80
CA LEU A 125 3.67 15.83 5.83
C LEU A 125 5.08 16.24 6.26
N LYS A 126 5.41 16.12 7.55
CA LYS A 126 6.73 16.43 8.11
C LYS A 126 7.70 15.25 8.12
N ILE A 127 7.29 14.07 7.70
CA ILE A 127 8.16 12.89 7.64
C ILE A 127 9.28 13.14 6.64
N ASP A 128 10.51 12.87 7.08
CA ASP A 128 11.70 12.89 6.23
C ASP A 128 11.83 11.57 5.48
N ILE A 129 12.05 11.65 4.18
CA ILE A 129 12.27 10.48 3.31
C ILE A 129 13.52 10.68 2.45
N PRO A 130 14.49 9.74 2.49
CA PRO A 130 15.60 9.75 1.54
C PRO A 130 15.11 9.50 0.13
N ILE A 131 15.60 10.26 -0.84
CA ILE A 131 15.22 10.15 -2.25
C ILE A 131 16.41 9.63 -3.07
N PRO A 132 16.45 8.31 -3.34
CA PRO A 132 17.40 7.76 -4.32
C PRO A 132 17.16 8.34 -5.70
N PRO A 133 18.15 8.33 -6.62
CA PRO A 133 17.92 8.65 -8.02
C PRO A 133 16.73 7.85 -8.59
N LEU A 134 15.85 8.50 -9.36
CA LEU A 134 14.60 7.90 -9.84
C LEU A 134 14.85 6.61 -10.66
N GLU A 135 15.95 6.56 -11.42
CA GLU A 135 16.39 5.36 -12.15
C GLU A 135 16.60 4.17 -11.19
N LEU A 136 17.22 4.41 -10.03
CA LEU A 136 17.46 3.37 -9.03
C LEU A 136 16.16 2.90 -8.39
N GLN A 137 15.23 3.83 -8.12
CA GLN A 137 13.89 3.49 -7.63
C GLN A 137 13.12 2.65 -8.64
N ASN A 138 13.19 2.96 -9.93
CA ASN A 138 12.52 2.21 -11.00
C ASN A 138 13.14 0.82 -11.20
N LYS A 139 14.47 0.69 -11.13
CA LYS A 139 15.13 -0.63 -11.11
C LYS A 139 14.71 -1.48 -9.93
N PHE A 140 14.57 -0.88 -8.75
CA PHE A 140 14.05 -1.56 -7.56
C PHE A 140 12.61 -2.02 -7.79
N ALA A 141 11.71 -1.17 -8.28
CA ALA A 141 10.31 -1.50 -8.58
C ALA A 141 10.20 -2.70 -9.54
N THR A 142 10.95 -2.69 -10.65
CA THR A 142 10.98 -3.80 -11.63
C THR A 142 11.41 -5.12 -10.99
N ARG A 143 12.42 -5.11 -10.12
CA ARG A 143 12.88 -6.32 -9.42
C ARG A 143 11.82 -6.86 -8.46
N ILE A 144 11.16 -6.00 -7.70
CA ILE A 144 10.09 -6.38 -6.78
C ILE A 144 8.91 -6.98 -7.53
N GLU A 145 8.49 -6.39 -8.64
CA GLU A 145 7.40 -6.92 -9.47
C GLU A 145 7.74 -8.30 -10.05
N ALA A 146 8.98 -8.50 -10.49
CA ALA A 146 9.44 -9.81 -10.96
C ALA A 146 9.39 -10.86 -9.86
N ILE A 147 9.85 -10.53 -8.64
CA ILE A 147 9.81 -11.42 -7.46
C ILE A 147 8.35 -11.77 -7.11
N GLN A 148 7.45 -10.78 -7.11
CA GLN A 148 6.03 -11.01 -6.82
C GLN A 148 5.38 -11.95 -7.85
N LYS A 149 5.68 -11.77 -9.15
CA LYS A 149 5.21 -12.67 -10.23
C LYS A 149 5.72 -14.09 -10.04
N LEU A 150 6.99 -14.27 -9.68
CA LEU A 150 7.58 -15.59 -9.41
C LEU A 150 6.93 -16.27 -8.19
N LYS A 151 6.75 -15.53 -7.09
CA LYS A 151 6.02 -16.02 -5.90
C LYS A 151 4.62 -16.49 -6.24
N PHE A 152 3.87 -15.70 -6.99
CA PHE A 152 2.50 -16.02 -7.38
C PHE A 152 2.43 -17.28 -8.25
N ARG A 153 3.35 -17.42 -9.22
CA ARG A 153 3.46 -18.64 -10.07
C ARG A 153 3.77 -19.87 -9.23
N LYS A 154 4.71 -19.76 -8.28
CA LYS A 154 5.08 -20.87 -7.40
C LYS A 154 3.91 -21.29 -6.50
N LEU A 155 3.17 -20.36 -5.93
CA LEU A 155 1.99 -20.66 -5.11
C LEU A 155 0.92 -21.40 -5.93
N LYS A 156 0.57 -20.90 -7.13
CA LYS A 156 -0.38 -21.59 -8.02
C LYS A 156 0.07 -23.01 -8.40
N SER A 157 1.36 -23.22 -8.62
CA SER A 157 1.92 -24.53 -8.93
C SER A 157 1.77 -25.48 -7.74
N LEU A 158 2.03 -25.02 -6.51
CA LEU A 158 1.87 -25.80 -5.29
C LEU A 158 0.41 -26.18 -5.04
N GLU A 159 -0.52 -25.24 -5.16
CA GLU A 159 -1.96 -25.49 -5.03
C GLU A 159 -2.45 -26.54 -6.03
N LYS A 160 -2.00 -26.47 -7.30
CA LYS A 160 -2.34 -27.45 -8.33
C LYS A 160 -1.83 -28.85 -7.97
N THR A 161 -0.61 -28.94 -7.41
CA THR A 161 0.00 -30.22 -7.01
C THR A 161 -0.69 -30.82 -5.79
N GLU A 162 -1.06 -30.01 -4.79
CA GLU A 162 -1.81 -30.48 -3.61
C GLU A 162 -3.21 -30.97 -3.98
N ASN A 163 -3.95 -30.21 -4.80
CA ASN A 163 -5.27 -30.61 -5.28
C ASN A 163 -5.21 -31.92 -6.09
N SER A 164 -4.19 -32.10 -6.93
CA SER A 164 -3.96 -33.33 -7.67
C SER A 164 -3.72 -34.54 -6.75
N LYS A 165 -2.92 -34.38 -5.69
CA LYS A 165 -2.66 -35.44 -4.70
C LYS A 165 -3.91 -35.82 -3.90
N ILE A 166 -4.74 -34.82 -3.54
CA ILE A 166 -6.01 -35.04 -2.83
C ILE A 166 -6.97 -35.84 -3.71
N ILE A 167 -7.10 -35.46 -4.98
CA ILE A 167 -7.97 -36.19 -5.95
C ILE A 167 -7.49 -37.63 -6.14
N GLN A 168 -6.17 -37.86 -6.31
CA GLN A 168 -5.61 -39.21 -6.43
C GLN A 168 -5.87 -40.07 -5.18
N LYS A 169 -5.72 -39.50 -3.98
CA LYS A 169 -6.05 -40.21 -2.74
C LYS A 169 -7.55 -40.59 -2.66
N PHE A 170 -8.41 -39.70 -3.11
CA PHE A 170 -9.86 -39.95 -3.09
C PHE A 170 -10.27 -41.07 -4.09
N LEU A 171 -9.62 -41.12 -5.27
CA LEU A 171 -9.84 -42.12 -6.27
C LEU A 171 -9.28 -43.49 -5.85
N ALA A 172 -8.23 -43.55 -5.05
CA ALA A 172 -7.63 -44.80 -4.53
C ALA A 172 -8.40 -45.38 -3.36
N LEU A 173 -9.39 -44.70 -2.79
CA LEU A 173 -10.27 -45.20 -1.72
C LEU A 173 -11.56 -45.84 -2.24
N LYS A 174 -11.75 -45.95 -3.54
CA LYS A 174 -12.82 -46.72 -4.23
C LYS A 174 -12.31 -48.05 -4.75
#